data_6e127f1623f11c622933c66978a69bbb
#
_entry.id   6e127f1623f11c622933c66978a69bbb
#
_cell.length_a   1.000
_cell.length_b   1.000
_cell.length_c   1.000
_cell.angle_alpha   90.00
_cell.angle_beta   90.00
_cell.angle_gamma   90.00
#
_symmetry.space_group_name_H-M   'P 1'
#
loop_
_entity.id
_entity.type
_entity.pdbx_description
1 polymer ?
#
loop_
_entity_poly.entity_id
_entity_poly.type
_entity_poly.pdbx_seq_one_letter_code
_entity_poly.pdbx_strand_id
1 'polypeptide(L)'
;RQTLRLLERQCTTTPLVANTDFQPSATEPRRLVATLDTDSFPNEVTTARLDIRWFTTGDFSLHYVETTTDVYQWECRWDRHPNPHNTRLHFHEPPDGSSIVDLSLQSTHPLDVYSTVVAAIQQRLAEHWNDEM
;
A
#
# COMPACT_ATOMS: atom_id res chain seq x y z
N ARG A 1 11.68 -10.61 -6.26
CA ARG A 1 10.79 -11.74 -6.62
C ARG A 1 10.36 -12.55 -5.41
N GLN A 2 11.33 -13.05 -4.65
CA GLN A 2 10.99 -13.84 -3.45
C GLN A 2 10.24 -13.02 -2.42
N THR A 3 10.61 -11.75 -2.26
CA THR A 3 9.91 -10.85 -1.34
C THR A 3 8.48 -10.61 -1.77
N LEU A 4 8.22 -10.40 -3.08
CA LEU A 4 6.87 -10.22 -3.58
C LEU A 4 6.03 -11.49 -3.37
N ARG A 5 6.63 -12.68 -3.51
CA ARG A 5 5.92 -13.94 -3.27
C ARG A 5 5.61 -14.13 -1.78
N LEU A 6 6.53 -13.73 -0.91
CA LEU A 6 6.28 -13.74 0.53
C LEU A 6 5.10 -12.83 0.88
N LEU A 7 5.08 -11.62 0.33
CA LEU A 7 4.01 -10.66 0.56
C LEU A 7 2.67 -11.12 -0.02
N GLU A 8 2.69 -11.79 -1.18
CA GLU A 8 1.48 -12.37 -1.76
C GLU A 8 0.87 -13.41 -0.83
N ARG A 9 1.70 -14.30 -0.27
CA ARG A 9 1.22 -15.28 0.71
C ARG A 9 0.61 -14.60 1.94
N GLN A 10 1.20 -13.50 2.38
CA GLN A 10 0.66 -12.73 3.51
C GLN A 10 -0.68 -12.09 3.13
N CYS A 11 -0.82 -11.59 1.91
CA CYS A 11 -2.08 -11.04 1.40
C CYS A 11 -3.21 -12.07 1.46
N THR A 12 -2.93 -13.34 1.16
CA THR A 12 -3.96 -14.38 1.18
C THR A 12 -4.53 -14.63 2.57
N THR A 13 -3.83 -14.24 3.61
CA THR A 13 -4.30 -14.35 5.01
C THR A 13 -4.84 -13.02 5.56
N THR A 14 -4.83 -11.96 4.76
CA THR A 14 -5.32 -10.63 5.16
C THR A 14 -6.78 -10.50 4.71
N PRO A 15 -7.76 -10.47 5.64
CA PRO A 15 -9.18 -10.47 5.26
C PRO A 15 -9.59 -9.29 4.37
N LEU A 16 -8.91 -8.16 4.50
CA LEU A 16 -9.21 -6.95 3.71
C LEU A 16 -8.87 -7.13 2.23
N VAL A 17 -7.97 -8.07 1.87
CA VAL A 17 -7.51 -8.28 0.50
C VAL A 17 -8.46 -9.26 -0.20
N ALA A 18 -9.06 -8.82 -1.32
CA ALA A 18 -9.96 -9.65 -2.13
C ALA A 18 -9.18 -10.54 -3.11
N ASN A 19 -8.16 -9.98 -3.78
CA ASN A 19 -7.33 -10.76 -4.69
C ASN A 19 -5.98 -10.10 -4.87
N THR A 20 -5.05 -10.84 -5.51
CA THR A 20 -3.69 -10.37 -5.81
C THR A 20 -3.35 -10.67 -7.26
N ASP A 21 -2.44 -9.86 -7.83
CA ASP A 21 -1.96 -10.04 -9.17
C ASP A 21 -0.49 -9.62 -9.27
N PHE A 22 0.35 -10.48 -9.85
CA PHE A 22 1.74 -10.15 -10.14
C PHE A 22 1.83 -9.51 -11.51
N GLN A 23 2.53 -8.39 -11.63
CA GLN A 23 2.71 -7.68 -12.89
C GLN A 23 4.19 -7.48 -13.19
N PRO A 24 4.64 -7.62 -14.45
CA PRO A 24 3.82 -7.90 -15.65
C PRO A 24 3.34 -9.35 -15.71
N SER A 25 3.94 -10.28 -14.95
CA SER A 25 3.51 -11.66 -14.94
C SER A 25 3.95 -12.35 -13.65
N ALA A 26 3.37 -13.52 -13.36
CA ALA A 26 3.77 -14.34 -12.21
C ALA A 26 5.16 -14.99 -12.41
N THR A 27 5.63 -15.10 -13.65
CA THR A 27 6.94 -15.69 -13.95
C THR A 27 8.08 -14.71 -13.61
N GLU A 28 7.89 -13.43 -13.95
CA GLU A 28 8.86 -12.38 -13.66
C GLU A 28 8.16 -11.18 -13.04
N PRO A 29 7.76 -11.29 -11.76
CA PRO A 29 7.01 -10.22 -11.13
C PRO A 29 7.92 -9.04 -10.81
N ARG A 30 7.47 -7.84 -11.16
CA ARG A 30 8.10 -6.57 -10.78
C ARG A 30 7.29 -5.83 -9.74
N ARG A 31 6.00 -6.09 -9.68
CA ARG A 31 5.13 -5.55 -8.63
C ARG A 31 4.02 -6.54 -8.30
N LEU A 32 3.47 -6.36 -7.12
CA LEU A 32 2.31 -7.10 -6.63
C LEU A 32 1.18 -6.10 -6.43
N VAL A 33 0.04 -6.34 -7.05
CA VAL A 33 -1.16 -5.52 -6.86
C VAL A 33 -2.12 -6.30 -5.97
N ALA A 34 -2.40 -5.76 -4.79
CA ALA A 34 -3.41 -6.29 -3.89
C ALA A 34 -4.68 -5.46 -4.05
N THR A 35 -5.74 -6.06 -4.57
CA THR A 35 -7.04 -5.42 -4.69
C THR A 35 -7.83 -5.66 -3.41
N LEU A 36 -8.31 -4.58 -2.79
CA LEU A 36 -9.01 -4.68 -1.53
C LEU A 36 -10.50 -4.93 -1.76
N ASP A 37 -11.13 -5.52 -0.74
CA ASP A 37 -12.56 -5.84 -0.77
C ASP A 37 -13.36 -4.54 -0.54
N THR A 38 -13.99 -4.03 -1.62
CA THR A 38 -14.75 -2.79 -1.55
C THR A 38 -16.03 -2.91 -0.72
N ASP A 39 -16.47 -4.13 -0.41
CA ASP A 39 -17.59 -4.33 0.51
C ASP A 39 -17.27 -3.83 1.92
N SER A 40 -15.99 -3.71 2.27
CA SER A 40 -15.54 -3.16 3.54
C SER A 40 -15.52 -1.63 3.57
N PHE A 41 -15.75 -0.97 2.43
CA PHE A 41 -15.67 0.48 2.27
C PHE A 41 -17.06 1.09 2.07
N PRO A 42 -17.22 2.41 2.36
CA PRO A 42 -18.45 3.12 1.97
C PRO A 42 -18.70 3.04 0.46
N ASN A 43 -19.98 3.15 0.07
CA ASN A 43 -20.42 2.93 -1.32
C ASN A 43 -19.77 3.86 -2.34
N GLU A 44 -19.34 5.05 -1.95
CA GLU A 44 -18.67 5.97 -2.86
C GLU A 44 -17.29 5.49 -3.30
N VAL A 45 -16.66 4.55 -2.56
CA VAL A 45 -15.37 3.97 -2.96
C VAL A 45 -15.64 2.84 -3.95
N THR A 46 -15.19 3.03 -5.19
CA THR A 46 -15.38 2.04 -6.26
C THR A 46 -14.26 1.04 -6.36
N THR A 47 -13.02 1.48 -6.08
CA THR A 47 -11.85 0.60 -6.02
C THR A 47 -10.91 1.03 -4.92
N ALA A 48 -10.19 0.06 -4.38
CA ALA A 48 -9.10 0.32 -3.45
C ALA A 48 -8.02 -0.74 -3.70
N ARG A 49 -6.77 -0.29 -3.84
CA ARG A 49 -5.66 -1.21 -4.11
C ARG A 49 -4.39 -0.78 -3.42
N LEU A 50 -3.51 -1.75 -3.20
CA LEU A 50 -2.15 -1.54 -2.71
C LEU A 50 -1.20 -2.09 -3.76
N ASP A 51 -0.41 -1.21 -4.37
CA ASP A 51 0.63 -1.57 -5.33
C ASP A 51 1.95 -1.68 -4.59
N ILE A 52 2.59 -2.84 -4.66
CA ILE A 52 3.81 -3.12 -3.94
C ILE A 52 4.95 -3.38 -4.91
N ARG A 53 6.05 -2.64 -4.75
CA ARG A 53 7.32 -2.89 -5.43
C ARG A 53 8.39 -3.15 -4.38
N TRP A 54 9.21 -4.16 -4.59
CA TRP A 54 10.30 -4.48 -3.70
C TRP A 54 11.52 -4.86 -4.52
N PHE A 55 12.62 -4.16 -4.27
CA PHE A 55 13.84 -4.28 -5.05
C PHE A 55 14.86 -5.13 -4.32
N THR A 56 15.81 -5.73 -5.07
CA THR A 56 16.86 -6.55 -4.49
C THR A 56 17.78 -5.75 -3.55
N THR A 57 17.82 -4.45 -3.71
CA THR A 57 18.57 -3.54 -2.82
C THR A 57 17.93 -3.38 -1.45
N GLY A 58 16.71 -3.87 -1.26
CA GLY A 58 15.93 -3.62 -0.05
C GLY A 58 15.09 -2.36 -0.11
N ASP A 59 15.17 -1.63 -1.22
CA ASP A 59 14.29 -0.47 -1.46
C ASP A 59 12.89 -0.97 -1.79
N PHE A 60 11.89 -0.16 -1.48
CA PHE A 60 10.49 -0.55 -1.68
C PHE A 60 9.59 0.65 -1.92
N SER A 61 8.41 0.38 -2.47
CA SER A 61 7.32 1.33 -2.61
C SER A 61 6.01 0.59 -2.38
N LEU A 62 5.23 1.04 -1.40
CA LEU A 62 3.87 0.56 -1.18
C LEU A 62 2.94 1.75 -1.38
N HIS A 63 2.16 1.70 -2.46
CA HIS A 63 1.30 2.79 -2.92
C HIS A 63 -0.16 2.40 -2.75
N TYR A 64 -0.87 3.09 -1.88
CA TYR A 64 -2.29 2.84 -1.59
C TYR A 64 -3.16 3.86 -2.33
N VAL A 65 -4.17 3.40 -3.05
CA VAL A 65 -5.06 4.25 -3.85
C VAL A 65 -6.52 3.82 -3.68
N GLU A 66 -7.37 4.78 -3.31
CA GLU A 66 -8.82 4.64 -3.37
C GLU A 66 -9.34 5.49 -4.54
N THR A 67 -10.30 4.95 -5.29
CA THR A 67 -10.98 5.68 -6.35
C THR A 67 -12.47 5.77 -6.01
N THR A 68 -13.07 6.94 -6.17
CA THR A 68 -14.48 7.18 -5.86
C THR A 68 -15.33 7.23 -7.13
N THR A 69 -16.65 7.28 -6.95
CA THR A 69 -17.61 7.28 -8.06
C THR A 69 -17.46 8.48 -8.99
N ASP A 70 -16.97 9.61 -8.49
CA ASP A 70 -16.69 10.80 -9.30
C ASP A 70 -15.23 10.81 -9.81
N VAL A 71 -14.56 9.66 -9.77
CA VAL A 71 -13.19 9.43 -10.25
C VAL A 71 -12.15 10.25 -9.48
N TYR A 72 -12.48 10.70 -8.29
CA TYR A 72 -11.51 11.30 -7.38
C TYR A 72 -10.61 10.20 -6.79
N GLN A 73 -9.32 10.46 -6.72
CA GLN A 73 -8.36 9.53 -6.12
C GLN A 73 -7.82 10.09 -4.81
N TRP A 74 -7.86 9.25 -3.78
CA TRP A 74 -7.21 9.51 -2.50
C TRP A 74 -6.06 8.51 -2.37
N GLU A 75 -4.83 9.00 -2.17
CA GLU A 75 -3.66 8.14 -2.21
C GLU A 75 -2.59 8.57 -1.24
N CYS A 76 -1.78 7.60 -0.86
CA CYS A 76 -0.57 7.82 -0.08
C CYS A 76 0.45 6.72 -0.43
N ARG A 77 1.72 6.92 -0.06
CA ARG A 77 2.77 5.99 -0.42
C ARG A 77 3.86 5.94 0.64
N TRP A 78 4.31 4.75 0.95
CA TRP A 78 5.45 4.48 1.83
C TRP A 78 6.62 4.03 0.97
N ASP A 79 7.74 4.76 1.03
CA ASP A 79 8.90 4.53 0.18
C ASP A 79 10.18 4.36 1.00
N ARG A 80 11.05 3.49 0.51
CA ARG A 80 12.47 3.49 0.84
C ARG A 80 13.25 3.53 -0.47
N HIS A 81 14.00 4.63 -0.69
CA HIS A 81 14.85 4.76 -1.87
C HIS A 81 16.06 5.61 -1.54
N PRO A 82 17.18 5.49 -2.30
CA PRO A 82 18.36 6.29 -2.06
C PRO A 82 18.06 7.78 -2.19
N ASN A 83 18.53 8.55 -1.21
CA ASN A 83 18.43 10.00 -1.23
C ASN A 83 19.66 10.59 -0.55
N PRO A 84 20.54 11.34 -1.26
CA PRO A 84 21.76 11.89 -0.67
C PRO A 84 21.51 13.02 0.32
N HIS A 85 20.32 13.60 0.36
CA HIS A 85 20.03 14.80 1.15
C HIS A 85 19.16 14.52 2.38
N ASN A 86 18.44 13.40 2.43
CA ASN A 86 17.48 13.08 3.49
C ASN A 86 17.58 11.61 3.89
N THR A 87 16.74 11.21 4.84
CA THR A 87 16.60 9.78 5.16
C THR A 87 16.07 9.04 3.95
N ARG A 88 16.36 7.73 3.89
CA ARG A 88 15.88 6.91 2.78
C ARG A 88 14.40 6.58 2.87
N LEU A 89 13.81 6.72 4.07
CA LEU A 89 12.42 6.37 4.32
C LEU A 89 11.55 7.62 4.22
N HIS A 90 10.54 7.57 3.35
CA HIS A 90 9.63 8.69 3.12
C HIS A 90 8.18 8.22 3.12
N PHE A 91 7.30 9.11 3.60
CA PHE A 91 5.86 8.94 3.47
C PHE A 91 5.32 10.09 2.62
N HIS A 92 4.64 9.72 1.53
CA HIS A 92 3.93 10.67 0.66
C HIS A 92 2.51 10.78 1.20
N GLU A 93 2.20 11.92 1.80
CA GLU A 93 0.97 12.10 2.56
C GLU A 93 -0.27 12.20 1.68
N PRO A 94 -1.43 11.69 2.19
CA PRO A 94 -2.68 11.90 1.48
C PRO A 94 -3.06 13.37 1.46
N PRO A 95 -3.98 13.80 0.59
CA PRO A 95 -4.78 12.96 -0.29
C PRO A 95 -4.15 12.65 -1.65
N ASP A 96 -3.10 13.33 -2.07
CA ASP A 96 -2.54 13.20 -3.41
C ASP A 96 -1.07 12.77 -3.45
N GLY A 97 -0.46 12.55 -2.30
CA GLY A 97 0.95 12.14 -2.22
C GLY A 97 1.96 13.24 -2.51
N SER A 98 1.54 14.49 -2.63
CA SER A 98 2.42 15.60 -2.99
C SER A 98 3.28 16.10 -1.84
N SER A 99 2.82 15.96 -0.60
CA SER A 99 3.56 16.36 0.59
C SER A 99 4.38 15.18 1.10
N ILE A 100 5.70 15.35 1.20
CA ILE A 100 6.63 14.28 1.56
C ILE A 100 7.22 14.56 2.93
N VAL A 101 7.12 13.59 3.83
CA VAL A 101 7.69 13.67 5.16
C VAL A 101 8.61 12.48 5.41
N ASP A 102 9.52 12.62 6.38
CA ASP A 102 10.35 11.52 6.80
C ASP A 102 9.50 10.44 7.48
N LEU A 103 9.81 9.19 7.17
CA LEU A 103 9.13 8.02 7.73
C LEU A 103 10.05 7.33 8.73
N SER A 104 9.54 7.02 9.90
CA SER A 104 10.25 6.27 10.91
C SER A 104 9.67 4.87 11.02
N LEU A 105 10.48 3.85 10.77
CA LEU A 105 10.11 2.45 10.91
C LEU A 105 11.10 1.75 11.82
N GLN A 106 10.60 0.94 12.77
CA GLN A 106 11.45 0.15 13.65
C GLN A 106 12.13 -1.00 12.91
N SER A 107 11.53 -1.45 11.81
CA SER A 107 12.04 -2.55 11.01
C SER A 107 11.68 -2.34 9.55
N THR A 108 12.60 -2.67 8.65
CA THR A 108 12.36 -2.69 7.20
C THR A 108 12.22 -4.12 6.67
N HIS A 109 12.02 -5.10 7.55
CA HIS A 109 11.65 -6.45 7.11
C HIS A 109 10.31 -6.39 6.37
N PRO A 110 10.18 -7.08 5.21
CA PRO A 110 8.98 -6.97 4.39
C PRO A 110 7.66 -7.19 5.13
N LEU A 111 7.59 -8.19 6.00
CA LEU A 111 6.35 -8.46 6.74
C LEU A 111 6.02 -7.34 7.74
N ASP A 112 7.03 -6.72 8.34
CA ASP A 112 6.82 -5.62 9.28
C ASP A 112 6.37 -4.36 8.56
N VAL A 113 6.95 -4.06 7.39
CA VAL A 113 6.51 -2.93 6.56
C VAL A 113 5.07 -3.17 6.10
N TYR A 114 4.76 -4.36 5.62
CA TYR A 114 3.41 -4.74 5.20
C TYR A 114 2.40 -4.56 6.35
N SER A 115 2.72 -5.04 7.55
CA SER A 115 1.84 -4.91 8.72
C SER A 115 1.58 -3.44 9.08
N THR A 116 2.61 -2.60 9.00
CA THR A 116 2.48 -1.17 9.26
C THR A 116 1.53 -0.52 8.25
N VAL A 117 1.68 -0.85 6.97
CA VAL A 117 0.83 -0.31 5.90
C VAL A 117 -0.61 -0.79 6.04
N VAL A 118 -0.82 -2.07 6.30
CA VAL A 118 -2.17 -2.63 6.48
C VAL A 118 -2.86 -1.98 7.68
N ALA A 119 -2.14 -1.78 8.79
CA ALA A 119 -2.69 -1.10 9.96
C ALA A 119 -3.13 0.33 9.64
N ALA A 120 -2.35 1.04 8.82
CA ALA A 120 -2.69 2.40 8.38
C ALA A 120 -3.95 2.40 7.49
N ILE A 121 -4.08 1.41 6.60
CA ILE A 121 -5.27 1.26 5.76
C ILE A 121 -6.50 0.95 6.61
N GLN A 122 -6.37 0.08 7.60
CA GLN A 122 -7.45 -0.23 8.53
C GLN A 122 -7.89 1.00 9.33
N GLN A 123 -6.94 1.83 9.75
CA GLN A 123 -7.23 3.09 10.42
C GLN A 123 -7.99 4.05 9.49
N ARG A 124 -7.55 4.16 8.24
CA ARG A 124 -8.24 4.95 7.21
C ARG A 124 -9.67 4.47 7.03
N LEU A 125 -9.88 3.15 6.98
CA LEU A 125 -11.20 2.55 6.81
C LEU A 125 -12.10 2.88 8.01
N ALA A 126 -11.58 2.81 9.23
CA ALA A 126 -12.31 3.19 10.42
C ALA A 126 -12.73 4.66 10.40
N GLU A 127 -11.86 5.54 9.91
CA GLU A 127 -12.15 6.97 9.75
C GLU A 127 -13.28 7.21 8.73
N HIS A 128 -13.28 6.46 7.62
CA HIS A 128 -14.38 6.51 6.64
C HIS A 128 -15.74 6.24 7.29
N TRP A 129 -15.84 5.17 8.08
CA TRP A 129 -17.10 4.80 8.71
C TRP A 129 -17.50 5.76 9.82
N ASN A 130 -16.55 6.32 10.53
CA ASN A 130 -16.83 7.33 11.55
C ASN A 130 -17.38 8.62 10.95
N ASP A 131 -16.84 9.04 9.79
CA ASP A 131 -17.27 10.24 9.10
C ASP A 131 -18.68 10.10 8.50
N GLU A 132 -19.12 8.88 8.20
CA GLU A 132 -20.45 8.57 7.69
C GLU A 132 -21.53 8.58 8.79
N MET A 133 -21.13 8.49 10.03
CA MET A 133 -22.05 8.48 11.16
C MET A 133 -22.26 9.88 11.71
#